data_1e27ba633b244cb4f78c024ac720dd31
#
_entry.id   1e27ba633b244cb4f78c024ac720dd31
#
_cell.length_a   1.000
_cell.length_b   1.000
_cell.length_c   1.000
_cell.angle_alpha   90.00
_cell.angle_beta   90.00
_cell.angle_gamma   90.00
#
_symmetry.space_group_name_H-M   'P 1'
#
loop_
_entity.id
_entity.type
_entity.pdbx_description
1 polymer ?
#
loop_
_entity_poly.entity_id
_entity_poly.type
_entity_poly.pdbx_seq_one_letter_code
_entity_poly.pdbx_strand_id
1 'polypeptide(L)'
;MGRPMRVDKGSGHRAFHVPAPSIRRVGGVRSVMNFLRPWVCLLATLTFPTFVTADEPAFSPLFNGRDLAGWVNVNCAPETFTVEDGMIHCDGLPTGALRTDRQFENFILELEWRHMKSGGNAGVFIWSGPLPAVGQPFLRAIEVQVLDHGYGKSDWFTTHGDIFPIHGSRMKPFSPSKGDRSFPKEFRSKGTNEWNHYRIVATNGVIRLSVNGAEVSGGTDCSWRKGYIALESEGGIVDWRNLRIQELPSSGASVADTATPAEPWKSLYDGRSLRGWRGAPDATLAWKPSDWNLRCPAAAPSSAILWSDFSAAESHLFLDWRWSAKPARSIPPLVIQSASGGEILSMPEIAVGLGKDWNRVELRRTAKGFDVLVNQTLAGSLEIAPGPVRMGLQPAGVDLSIASPFARLGQP
;
A
#
# COMPACT_ATOMS: atom_id res chain seq x y z
N MET A 1 41.38 -14.74 -34.63
CA MET A 1 42.35 -15.84 -34.50
C MET A 1 42.29 -16.34 -33.08
N GLY A 2 42.05 -17.66 -32.87
CA GLY A 2 42.00 -18.29 -31.54
C GLY A 2 40.90 -19.37 -31.49
N ARG A 3 41.30 -20.61 -31.72
CA ARG A 3 40.45 -21.81 -31.83
C ARG A 3 39.87 -22.28 -30.50
N PRO A 4 38.77 -23.08 -30.50
CA PRO A 4 38.13 -23.58 -29.32
C PRO A 4 38.74 -24.88 -28.79
N MET A 5 38.68 -25.08 -27.44
CA MET A 5 39.07 -26.33 -26.77
C MET A 5 37.88 -27.29 -26.67
N ARG A 6 38.16 -28.53 -26.99
CA ARG A 6 37.28 -29.71 -26.93
C ARG A 6 37.06 -30.16 -25.46
N VAL A 7 35.85 -30.55 -25.14
CA VAL A 7 35.50 -31.27 -23.91
C VAL A 7 35.40 -32.75 -24.21
N ASP A 8 36.09 -33.55 -23.42
CA ASP A 8 36.12 -34.99 -23.47
C ASP A 8 34.99 -35.64 -22.66
N LYS A 9 34.43 -36.71 -23.20
CA LYS A 9 33.34 -37.50 -22.58
C LYS A 9 33.96 -38.61 -21.78
N GLY A 10 33.57 -38.72 -20.48
CA GLY A 10 33.86 -39.88 -19.62
C GLY A 10 32.59 -40.47 -19.03
N SER A 11 32.25 -41.63 -19.47
CA SER A 11 31.13 -42.49 -19.02
C SER A 11 31.40 -43.14 -17.70
N GLY A 12 30.34 -43.36 -16.87
CA GLY A 12 30.46 -44.22 -15.67
C GLY A 12 29.13 -44.44 -14.92
N HIS A 13 28.32 -45.35 -15.43
CA HIS A 13 27.16 -45.88 -14.69
C HIS A 13 27.64 -46.75 -13.53
N ARG A 14 27.12 -46.55 -12.31
CA ARG A 14 26.97 -47.62 -11.29
C ARG A 14 25.60 -47.48 -10.62
N ALA A 15 24.78 -48.50 -10.87
CA ALA A 15 23.54 -48.76 -10.17
C ALA A 15 23.85 -49.42 -8.81
N PHE A 16 23.22 -48.93 -7.74
CA PHE A 16 23.18 -49.66 -6.47
C PHE A 16 21.78 -50.25 -6.26
N HIS A 17 21.78 -51.55 -6.14
CA HIS A 17 20.62 -52.40 -5.85
C HIS A 17 20.47 -52.49 -4.32
N VAL A 18 19.26 -52.26 -3.78
CA VAL A 18 18.92 -52.50 -2.37
C VAL A 18 17.85 -53.58 -2.32
N PRO A 19 18.05 -54.68 -1.61
CA PRO A 19 17.05 -55.78 -1.55
C PRO A 19 15.97 -55.53 -0.50
N ALA A 20 14.76 -56.00 -0.80
CA ALA A 20 13.59 -55.97 0.06
C ALA A 20 13.65 -57.06 1.15
N PRO A 21 13.10 -56.86 2.35
CA PRO A 21 13.03 -57.88 3.39
C PRO A 21 11.80 -58.78 3.20
N SER A 22 12.05 -60.09 3.32
CA SER A 22 11.11 -61.20 3.22
C SER A 22 10.24 -61.35 4.47
N ILE A 23 8.96 -61.60 4.28
CA ILE A 23 7.97 -61.95 5.30
C ILE A 23 8.03 -63.46 5.54
N ARG A 24 8.32 -63.89 6.79
CA ARG A 24 8.13 -65.29 7.24
C ARG A 24 6.75 -65.40 7.91
N ARG A 25 5.93 -66.30 7.36
CA ARG A 25 4.76 -66.90 8.04
C ARG A 25 5.24 -68.02 8.98
N VAL A 26 4.71 -68.03 10.21
CA VAL A 26 4.70 -69.24 11.06
C VAL A 26 3.25 -69.46 11.50
N GLY A 27 2.74 -70.57 11.10
CA GLY A 27 1.44 -71.08 11.55
C GLY A 27 1.58 -71.95 12.80
N GLY A 28 0.51 -72.04 13.57
CA GLY A 28 0.46 -72.96 14.70
C GLY A 28 -0.89 -72.84 15.44
N VAL A 29 -1.84 -73.69 15.07
CA VAL A 29 -3.10 -73.89 15.77
C VAL A 29 -2.89 -74.76 16.95
N ARG A 30 -3.35 -74.40 18.15
CA ARG A 30 -3.81 -75.38 19.17
C ARG A 30 -4.93 -74.77 20.02
N SER A 31 -6.06 -75.45 19.96
CA SER A 31 -7.27 -75.32 20.77
C SER A 31 -7.03 -75.89 22.18
N VAL A 32 -7.49 -75.17 23.22
CA VAL A 32 -7.84 -75.79 24.52
C VAL A 32 -9.03 -75.07 25.14
N MET A 33 -9.92 -75.82 25.64
CA MET A 33 -11.25 -75.62 26.15
C MET A 33 -11.32 -74.92 27.51
N ASN A 34 -12.39 -74.05 27.64
CA ASN A 34 -13.25 -73.79 28.81
C ASN A 34 -12.66 -73.59 30.21
N PHE A 35 -12.96 -72.33 30.72
CA PHE A 35 -13.50 -72.18 32.09
C PHE A 35 -14.33 -70.88 32.13
N LEU A 36 -15.64 -70.97 32.37
CA LEU A 36 -16.61 -69.91 32.67
C LEU A 36 -16.32 -69.34 34.07
N ARG A 37 -16.03 -68.05 34.12
CA ARG A 37 -16.18 -67.22 35.31
C ARG A 37 -16.90 -65.94 34.93
N PRO A 38 -17.96 -65.50 35.66
CA PRO A 38 -18.67 -64.26 35.37
C PRO A 38 -17.82 -63.06 35.83
N TRP A 39 -17.38 -62.25 34.87
CA TRP A 39 -16.78 -60.97 35.16
C TRP A 39 -17.88 -59.91 35.09
N VAL A 40 -18.05 -59.20 36.19
CA VAL A 40 -18.86 -57.98 36.30
C VAL A 40 -18.19 -56.95 35.41
N CYS A 41 -18.81 -56.61 34.28
CA CYS A 41 -18.36 -55.52 33.42
C CYS A 41 -18.68 -54.19 34.13
N LEU A 42 -17.67 -53.58 34.74
CA LEU A 42 -17.71 -52.16 35.13
C LEU A 42 -17.56 -51.33 33.86
N LEU A 43 -18.68 -50.80 33.32
CA LEU A 43 -18.64 -49.83 32.22
C LEU A 43 -18.05 -48.54 32.76
N ALA A 44 -16.72 -48.39 32.58
CA ALA A 44 -16.07 -47.08 32.69
C ALA A 44 -16.43 -46.29 31.45
N THR A 45 -17.34 -45.30 31.60
CA THR A 45 -17.60 -44.30 30.57
C THR A 45 -16.40 -43.40 30.45
N LEU A 46 -15.53 -43.70 29.47
CA LEU A 46 -14.47 -42.83 29.02
C LEU A 46 -15.13 -41.63 28.33
N THR A 47 -15.30 -40.53 29.07
CA THR A 47 -15.60 -39.22 28.49
C THR A 47 -14.33 -38.74 27.79
N PHE A 48 -14.25 -38.93 26.48
CA PHE A 48 -13.28 -38.21 25.65
C PHE A 48 -13.61 -36.71 25.69
N PRO A 49 -12.63 -35.86 26.05
CA PRO A 49 -12.83 -34.44 25.87
C PRO A 49 -13.04 -34.20 24.36
N THR A 50 -14.22 -33.73 23.99
CA THR A 50 -14.43 -33.17 22.65
C THR A 50 -13.58 -31.92 22.57
N PHE A 51 -12.44 -32.03 21.88
CA PHE A 51 -11.73 -30.84 21.43
C PHE A 51 -12.67 -30.13 20.44
N VAL A 52 -13.31 -29.07 20.92
CA VAL A 52 -13.96 -28.11 20.04
C VAL A 52 -12.80 -27.47 19.24
N THR A 53 -12.55 -27.97 18.05
CA THR A 53 -11.73 -27.24 17.10
C THR A 53 -12.49 -25.96 16.82
N ALA A 54 -11.96 -24.82 17.25
CA ALA A 54 -12.47 -23.55 16.80
C ALA A 54 -12.42 -23.60 15.25
N ASP A 55 -13.59 -23.49 14.62
CA ASP A 55 -13.66 -23.40 13.16
C ASP A 55 -12.73 -22.24 12.74
N GLU A 56 -11.79 -22.53 11.85
CA GLU A 56 -10.97 -21.49 11.26
C GLU A 56 -11.89 -20.45 10.59
N PRO A 57 -11.69 -19.15 10.82
CA PRO A 57 -12.55 -18.13 10.24
C PRO A 57 -12.66 -18.31 8.72
N ALA A 58 -13.87 -18.34 8.19
CA ALA A 58 -14.10 -18.49 6.75
C ALA A 58 -13.61 -17.25 6.00
N PHE A 59 -13.23 -17.41 4.72
CA PHE A 59 -12.96 -16.28 3.84
C PHE A 59 -14.22 -15.44 3.65
N SER A 60 -14.10 -14.13 3.76
CA SER A 60 -15.14 -13.14 3.42
C SER A 60 -14.69 -12.32 2.20
N PRO A 61 -15.64 -11.87 1.34
CA PRO A 61 -15.30 -10.96 0.25
C PRO A 61 -14.70 -9.65 0.80
N LEU A 62 -13.55 -9.23 0.29
CA LEU A 62 -12.97 -7.91 0.52
C LEU A 62 -13.46 -6.89 -0.51
N PHE A 63 -13.94 -7.37 -1.64
CA PHE A 63 -14.60 -6.62 -2.70
C PHE A 63 -15.95 -7.27 -3.02
N ASN A 64 -16.99 -6.44 -3.15
CA ASN A 64 -18.37 -6.92 -3.30
C ASN A 64 -18.79 -7.24 -4.75
N GLY A 65 -17.91 -6.98 -5.73
CA GLY A 65 -18.17 -7.21 -7.16
C GLY A 65 -19.11 -6.20 -7.82
N ARG A 66 -19.54 -5.12 -7.13
CA ARG A 66 -20.55 -4.17 -7.65
C ARG A 66 -20.09 -2.72 -7.62
N ASP A 67 -19.43 -2.32 -6.54
CA ASP A 67 -18.97 -0.96 -6.31
C ASP A 67 -17.74 -0.95 -5.36
N LEU A 68 -17.16 0.22 -5.18
CA LEU A 68 -16.00 0.40 -4.32
C LEU A 68 -16.38 0.69 -2.84
N ALA A 69 -17.56 0.29 -2.39
CA ALA A 69 -17.92 0.36 -0.96
C ALA A 69 -16.90 -0.44 -0.12
N GLY A 70 -16.43 0.14 0.98
CA GLY A 70 -15.33 -0.42 1.79
C GLY A 70 -13.92 -0.04 1.30
N TRP A 71 -13.84 0.77 0.22
CA TRP A 71 -12.57 1.25 -0.34
C TRP A 71 -12.52 2.77 -0.38
N VAL A 72 -11.32 3.33 -0.23
CA VAL A 72 -11.05 4.77 -0.21
C VAL A 72 -9.98 5.10 -1.23
N ASN A 73 -10.32 5.98 -2.15
CA ASN A 73 -9.39 6.51 -3.14
C ASN A 73 -8.39 7.48 -2.48
N VAL A 74 -7.10 7.31 -2.74
CA VAL A 74 -6.00 8.13 -2.21
C VAL A 74 -5.14 8.62 -3.37
N ASN A 75 -5.09 9.94 -3.58
CA ASN A 75 -4.34 10.62 -4.64
C ASN A 75 -4.72 10.23 -6.08
N CYS A 76 -5.85 9.59 -6.30
CA CYS A 76 -6.28 9.18 -7.63
C CYS A 76 -7.52 9.97 -8.09
N ALA A 77 -7.68 10.11 -9.39
CA ALA A 77 -8.93 10.56 -9.97
C ALA A 77 -10.07 9.56 -9.67
N PRO A 78 -11.32 9.98 -9.57
CA PRO A 78 -12.44 9.06 -9.38
C PRO A 78 -12.49 7.94 -10.44
N GLU A 79 -11.99 8.23 -11.63
CA GLU A 79 -11.98 7.35 -12.78
C GLU A 79 -10.78 6.39 -12.83
N THR A 80 -9.80 6.54 -11.93
CA THR A 80 -8.59 5.69 -11.91
C THR A 80 -8.92 4.25 -11.54
N PHE A 81 -9.81 4.08 -10.56
CA PHE A 81 -10.33 2.78 -10.18
C PHE A 81 -11.83 2.74 -10.44
N THR A 82 -12.26 1.85 -11.30
CA THR A 82 -13.68 1.61 -11.65
C THR A 82 -14.06 0.17 -11.38
N VAL A 83 -15.34 -0.12 -11.46
CA VAL A 83 -15.84 -1.51 -11.39
C VAL A 83 -16.45 -1.87 -12.73
N GLU A 84 -15.88 -2.90 -13.37
CA GLU A 84 -16.27 -3.40 -14.68
C GLU A 84 -16.40 -4.93 -14.63
N ASP A 85 -17.49 -5.49 -15.07
CA ASP A 85 -17.74 -6.93 -15.11
C ASP A 85 -17.46 -7.67 -13.78
N GLY A 86 -17.77 -7.03 -12.65
CA GLY A 86 -17.52 -7.60 -11.32
C GLY A 86 -16.05 -7.58 -10.87
N MET A 87 -15.21 -6.81 -11.54
CA MET A 87 -13.78 -6.64 -11.25
C MET A 87 -13.47 -5.19 -10.90
N ILE A 88 -12.44 -4.96 -10.12
CA ILE A 88 -11.82 -3.62 -9.98
C ILE A 88 -10.89 -3.47 -11.18
N HIS A 89 -11.16 -2.46 -12.00
CA HIS A 89 -10.31 -2.03 -13.10
C HIS A 89 -9.49 -0.79 -12.66
N CYS A 90 -8.18 -0.82 -12.87
CA CYS A 90 -7.27 0.30 -12.66
C CYS A 90 -6.67 0.72 -14.00
N ASP A 91 -6.83 1.99 -14.38
CA ASP A 91 -6.26 2.49 -15.64
C ASP A 91 -4.77 2.92 -15.53
N GLY A 92 -4.22 2.86 -14.31
CA GLY A 92 -2.80 3.11 -14.03
C GLY A 92 -2.44 4.58 -13.82
N LEU A 93 -3.35 5.52 -13.97
CA LEU A 93 -3.10 6.96 -13.81
C LEU A 93 -4.25 7.67 -13.08
N PRO A 94 -3.94 8.70 -12.27
CA PRO A 94 -2.60 9.10 -11.82
C PRO A 94 -2.02 8.04 -10.87
N THR A 95 -0.72 8.18 -10.61
CA THR A 95 -0.04 7.38 -9.60
C THR A 95 -0.65 7.65 -8.21
N GLY A 96 -1.03 6.58 -7.51
CA GLY A 96 -1.70 6.64 -6.21
C GLY A 96 -2.21 5.27 -5.75
N ALA A 97 -3.25 5.24 -4.94
CA ALA A 97 -3.76 3.99 -4.39
C ALA A 97 -5.27 3.98 -4.10
N LEU A 98 -5.84 2.79 -4.09
CA LEU A 98 -7.16 2.49 -3.57
C LEU A 98 -7.00 1.63 -2.31
N ARG A 99 -7.28 2.15 -1.12
CA ARG A 99 -7.12 1.42 0.15
C ARG A 99 -8.44 0.98 0.76
N THR A 100 -8.40 -0.04 1.59
CA THR A 100 -9.55 -0.40 2.44
C THR A 100 -9.93 0.73 3.39
N ASP A 101 -11.18 0.81 3.80
CA ASP A 101 -11.67 1.80 4.77
C ASP A 101 -11.30 1.45 6.22
N ARG A 102 -10.94 0.19 6.51
CA ARG A 102 -10.52 -0.29 7.83
C ARG A 102 -9.17 -0.99 7.80
N GLN A 103 -8.58 -1.14 8.96
CA GLN A 103 -7.30 -1.80 9.19
C GLN A 103 -7.47 -3.30 9.43
N PHE A 104 -6.43 -4.06 9.08
CA PHE A 104 -6.29 -5.48 9.34
C PHE A 104 -4.98 -5.76 10.07
N GLU A 105 -4.98 -6.74 10.99
CA GLU A 105 -3.80 -7.17 11.74
C GLU A 105 -3.24 -8.47 11.17
N ASN A 106 -3.85 -9.59 11.52
CA ASN A 106 -3.47 -10.91 11.03
C ASN A 106 -4.51 -11.41 10.04
N PHE A 107 -4.08 -11.83 8.87
CA PHE A 107 -5.00 -12.26 7.83
C PHE A 107 -4.33 -13.13 6.76
N ILE A 108 -5.17 -13.80 6.00
CA ILE A 108 -4.85 -14.38 4.70
C ILE A 108 -5.66 -13.61 3.66
N LEU A 109 -4.98 -12.99 2.72
CA LEU A 109 -5.58 -12.29 1.58
C LEU A 109 -5.37 -13.14 0.33
N GLU A 110 -6.45 -13.40 -0.40
CA GLU A 110 -6.38 -13.98 -1.74
C GLU A 110 -6.98 -13.03 -2.75
N LEU A 111 -6.34 -12.94 -3.88
CA LEU A 111 -6.78 -12.12 -5.01
C LEU A 111 -6.22 -12.64 -6.32
N GLU A 112 -6.85 -12.28 -7.41
CA GLU A 112 -6.33 -12.50 -8.75
C GLU A 112 -6.12 -11.17 -9.47
N TRP A 113 -5.06 -11.10 -10.24
CA TRP A 113 -4.70 -9.92 -11.02
C TRP A 113 -4.21 -10.28 -12.41
N ARG A 114 -4.37 -9.33 -13.35
CA ARG A 114 -3.74 -9.41 -14.67
C ARG A 114 -3.42 -8.01 -15.19
N HIS A 115 -2.26 -7.84 -15.79
CA HIS A 115 -1.94 -6.66 -16.57
C HIS A 115 -2.60 -6.73 -17.95
N MET A 116 -3.23 -5.65 -18.36
CA MET A 116 -3.91 -5.56 -19.67
C MET A 116 -2.98 -5.10 -20.79
N LYS A 117 -1.78 -4.60 -20.44
CA LYS A 117 -0.72 -4.21 -21.37
C LYS A 117 0.64 -4.65 -20.82
N SER A 118 1.55 -4.98 -21.75
CA SER A 118 2.92 -5.31 -21.41
C SER A 118 3.66 -4.12 -20.81
N GLY A 119 4.55 -4.39 -19.84
CA GLY A 119 5.37 -3.40 -19.17
C GLY A 119 4.65 -2.62 -18.06
N GLY A 120 3.48 -3.09 -17.60
CA GLY A 120 2.74 -2.45 -16.51
C GLY A 120 3.40 -2.64 -15.15
N ASN A 121 3.25 -1.63 -14.29
CA ASN A 121 3.61 -1.66 -12.87
C ASN A 121 2.37 -1.42 -12.01
N ALA A 122 2.27 -2.15 -10.92
CA ALA A 122 1.27 -2.06 -9.86
C ALA A 122 1.74 -2.84 -8.63
N GLY A 123 1.01 -2.73 -7.52
CA GLY A 123 1.35 -3.41 -6.27
C GLY A 123 0.13 -3.66 -5.37
N VAL A 124 0.34 -4.51 -4.37
CA VAL A 124 -0.57 -4.67 -3.24
C VAL A 124 0.15 -4.23 -1.99
N PHE A 125 -0.37 -3.19 -1.32
CA PHE A 125 0.22 -2.68 -0.09
C PHE A 125 -0.39 -3.39 1.12
N ILE A 126 0.47 -3.88 1.99
CA ILE A 126 0.12 -4.59 3.22
C ILE A 126 0.52 -3.73 4.42
N TRP A 127 -0.38 -3.67 5.42
CA TRP A 127 -0.23 -2.86 6.63
C TRP A 127 0.11 -1.40 6.33
N SER A 128 -0.57 -0.84 5.31
CA SER A 128 -0.28 0.52 4.88
C SER A 128 -0.84 1.59 5.82
N GLY A 129 -0.27 2.78 5.72
CA GLY A 129 -0.81 3.99 6.32
C GLY A 129 -2.09 4.48 5.60
N PRO A 130 -2.82 5.43 6.20
CA PRO A 130 -4.05 5.96 5.62
C PRO A 130 -3.83 7.03 4.54
N LEU A 131 -2.66 7.69 4.56
CA LEU A 131 -2.32 8.86 3.75
C LEU A 131 -0.96 8.70 3.08
N PRO A 132 -0.69 9.44 2.00
CA PRO A 132 0.60 9.41 1.32
C PRO A 132 1.76 9.80 2.24
N ALA A 133 2.88 9.14 2.08
CA ALA A 133 4.13 9.57 2.69
C ALA A 133 4.57 10.93 2.13
N VAL A 134 5.34 11.69 2.89
CA VAL A 134 5.77 13.05 2.48
C VAL A 134 6.46 13.01 1.13
N GLY A 135 5.92 13.78 0.17
CA GLY A 135 6.47 13.89 -1.17
C GLY A 135 6.40 12.62 -2.00
N GLN A 136 5.48 11.72 -1.68
CA GLN A 136 5.25 10.48 -2.40
C GLN A 136 3.78 10.37 -2.82
N PRO A 137 3.49 9.72 -3.95
CA PRO A 137 2.11 9.38 -4.31
C PRO A 137 1.58 8.21 -3.46
N PHE A 138 2.46 7.43 -2.86
CA PHE A 138 2.17 6.16 -2.21
C PHE A 138 2.11 6.24 -0.69
N LEU A 139 1.48 5.25 -0.11
CA LEU A 139 1.36 5.05 1.32
C LEU A 139 2.66 4.42 1.87
N ARG A 140 2.98 4.66 3.13
CA ARG A 140 3.96 3.82 3.83
C ARG A 140 3.38 2.41 3.94
N ALA A 141 4.10 1.38 3.47
CA ALA A 141 3.60 0.00 3.43
C ALA A 141 4.72 -1.04 3.29
N ILE A 142 4.36 -2.32 3.40
CA ILE A 142 5.07 -3.42 2.75
C ILE A 142 4.41 -3.67 1.41
N GLU A 143 5.15 -3.57 0.33
CA GLU A 143 4.65 -3.77 -1.02
C GLU A 143 4.87 -5.21 -1.48
N VAL A 144 3.81 -5.81 -2.00
CA VAL A 144 3.82 -7.04 -2.77
C VAL A 144 3.70 -6.65 -4.24
N GLN A 145 4.81 -6.77 -4.96
CA GLN A 145 4.94 -6.31 -6.33
C GLN A 145 4.00 -7.05 -7.29
N VAL A 146 3.36 -6.29 -8.16
CA VAL A 146 2.58 -6.76 -9.30
C VAL A 146 3.15 -6.14 -10.57
N LEU A 147 4.10 -6.83 -11.19
CA LEU A 147 4.88 -6.32 -12.29
C LEU A 147 4.74 -7.22 -13.52
N ASP A 148 4.43 -6.64 -14.68
CA ASP A 148 4.36 -7.39 -15.93
C ASP A 148 5.76 -7.77 -16.44
N HIS A 149 5.87 -8.92 -17.08
CA HIS A 149 7.16 -9.43 -17.61
C HIS A 149 7.83 -8.49 -18.60
N GLY A 150 7.06 -7.66 -19.31
CA GLY A 150 7.56 -6.67 -20.25
C GLY A 150 8.13 -5.41 -19.61
N TYR A 151 8.04 -5.24 -18.27
CA TYR A 151 8.61 -4.08 -17.56
C TYR A 151 10.14 -3.98 -17.71
N GLY A 152 10.79 -5.11 -17.95
CA GLY A 152 12.22 -5.18 -18.17
C GLY A 152 12.92 -6.11 -17.19
N LYS A 153 14.25 -6.07 -17.22
CA LYS A 153 15.11 -6.90 -16.37
C LYS A 153 16.09 -6.02 -15.58
N SER A 154 16.27 -6.34 -14.32
CA SER A 154 17.20 -5.68 -13.41
C SER A 154 17.77 -6.69 -12.42
N ASP A 155 18.89 -6.34 -11.81
CA ASP A 155 19.41 -7.04 -10.64
C ASP A 155 18.82 -6.50 -9.31
N TRP A 156 17.94 -5.48 -9.40
CA TRP A 156 17.24 -4.84 -8.27
C TRP A 156 15.79 -5.30 -8.11
N PHE A 157 15.18 -5.88 -9.13
CA PHE A 157 13.81 -6.39 -9.08
C PHE A 157 13.63 -7.59 -9.99
N THR A 158 12.61 -8.38 -9.70
CA THR A 158 12.06 -9.39 -10.60
C THR A 158 10.61 -9.04 -10.94
N THR A 159 10.06 -9.71 -11.95
CA THR A 159 8.64 -9.56 -12.33
C THR A 159 7.79 -10.73 -11.82
N HIS A 160 8.14 -11.32 -10.68
CA HIS A 160 7.55 -12.60 -10.24
C HIS A 160 7.08 -12.61 -8.79
N GLY A 161 6.87 -11.45 -8.17
CA GLY A 161 6.31 -11.32 -6.83
C GLY A 161 7.37 -11.00 -5.77
N ASP A 162 8.17 -9.98 -6.01
CA ASP A 162 9.04 -9.41 -4.99
C ASP A 162 8.23 -8.84 -3.83
N ILE A 163 8.83 -8.79 -2.63
CA ILE A 163 8.27 -8.10 -1.46
C ILE A 163 9.32 -7.19 -0.87
N PHE A 164 8.93 -5.95 -0.56
CA PHE A 164 9.85 -4.95 0.00
C PHE A 164 9.12 -3.85 0.78
N PRO A 165 9.80 -3.21 1.75
CA PRO A 165 9.24 -2.08 2.47
C PRO A 165 9.37 -0.79 1.66
N ILE A 166 8.35 0.07 1.74
CA ILE A 166 8.35 1.40 1.12
C ILE A 166 8.07 2.50 2.13
N HIS A 167 8.61 3.69 1.85
CA HIS A 167 8.31 4.97 2.51
C HIS A 167 8.35 4.94 4.05
N GLY A 168 9.41 4.33 4.61
CA GLY A 168 9.66 4.30 6.06
C GLY A 168 9.12 3.06 6.76
N SER A 169 8.56 2.10 6.03
CA SER A 169 8.38 0.74 6.53
C SER A 169 9.71 0.00 6.64
N ARG A 170 9.72 -1.10 7.36
CA ARG A 170 10.89 -1.97 7.53
C ARG A 170 10.46 -3.43 7.42
N MET A 171 11.35 -4.25 6.92
CA MET A 171 11.19 -5.69 6.81
C MET A 171 12.57 -6.35 6.74
N LYS A 172 12.72 -7.53 7.32
CA LYS A 172 13.86 -8.40 7.07
C LYS A 172 13.46 -9.41 6.00
N PRO A 173 14.00 -9.30 4.77
CA PRO A 173 13.55 -10.11 3.65
C PRO A 173 13.96 -11.59 3.78
N PHE A 174 13.16 -12.49 3.22
CA PHE A 174 13.56 -13.87 2.99
C PHE A 174 14.54 -13.96 1.82
N SER A 175 15.41 -14.97 1.84
CA SER A 175 16.31 -15.26 0.73
C SER A 175 15.60 -16.04 -0.39
N PRO A 176 15.95 -15.78 -1.66
CA PRO A 176 16.94 -14.83 -2.12
C PRO A 176 16.50 -13.39 -1.91
N SER A 177 17.45 -12.46 -1.70
CA SER A 177 17.16 -11.05 -1.42
C SER A 177 18.28 -10.11 -1.87
N LYS A 178 17.93 -8.83 -2.05
CA LYS A 178 18.89 -7.74 -2.28
C LYS A 178 18.43 -6.49 -1.53
N GLY A 179 19.28 -5.95 -0.64
CA GLY A 179 18.86 -4.93 0.31
C GLY A 179 17.68 -5.42 1.14
N ASP A 180 16.63 -4.62 1.21
CA ASP A 180 15.39 -4.96 1.93
C ASP A 180 14.34 -5.69 1.06
N ARG A 181 14.67 -6.04 -0.18
CA ARG A 181 13.78 -6.71 -1.13
C ARG A 181 14.00 -8.21 -1.11
N SER A 182 12.93 -8.97 -0.83
CA SER A 182 12.87 -10.42 -1.01
C SER A 182 12.51 -10.74 -2.46
N PHE A 183 13.29 -11.61 -3.07
CA PHE A 183 13.03 -12.13 -4.41
C PHE A 183 12.31 -13.49 -4.34
N PRO A 184 11.53 -13.85 -5.36
CA PRO A 184 10.91 -15.16 -5.45
C PRO A 184 11.96 -16.26 -5.62
N LYS A 185 11.76 -17.39 -4.91
CA LYS A 185 12.59 -18.58 -5.01
C LYS A 185 12.44 -19.30 -6.36
N GLU A 186 11.27 -19.13 -6.97
CA GLU A 186 10.92 -19.65 -8.30
C GLU A 186 9.98 -18.68 -9.03
N PHE A 187 10.03 -18.69 -10.35
CA PHE A 187 9.27 -17.78 -11.20
C PHE A 187 7.97 -18.45 -11.64
N ARG A 188 6.84 -17.98 -11.11
CA ARG A 188 5.53 -18.57 -11.31
C ARG A 188 4.49 -17.64 -11.92
N SER A 189 4.75 -16.32 -11.94
CA SER A 189 3.80 -15.38 -12.55
C SER A 189 3.73 -15.60 -14.06
N LYS A 190 2.54 -15.33 -14.58
CA LYS A 190 2.23 -15.37 -16.00
C LYS A 190 2.27 -13.95 -16.56
N GLY A 191 2.37 -13.83 -17.86
CA GLY A 191 2.50 -12.54 -18.55
C GLY A 191 1.18 -11.80 -18.79
N THR A 192 1.26 -10.80 -19.63
CA THR A 192 0.16 -9.92 -20.03
C THR A 192 -1.10 -10.68 -20.41
N ASN A 193 -2.26 -10.20 -19.98
CA ASN A 193 -3.61 -10.77 -20.18
C ASN A 193 -3.86 -12.13 -19.50
N GLU A 194 -2.91 -12.67 -18.74
CA GLU A 194 -3.10 -13.91 -18.02
C GLU A 194 -3.37 -13.67 -16.54
N TRP A 195 -4.34 -14.37 -15.97
CA TRP A 195 -4.67 -14.28 -14.55
C TRP A 195 -3.61 -14.93 -13.68
N ASN A 196 -3.14 -14.18 -12.70
CA ASN A 196 -2.25 -14.63 -11.63
C ASN A 196 -3.01 -14.64 -10.31
N HIS A 197 -2.83 -15.68 -9.53
CA HIS A 197 -3.38 -15.81 -8.20
C HIS A 197 -2.29 -15.51 -7.16
N TYR A 198 -2.56 -14.55 -6.28
CA TYR A 198 -1.77 -14.26 -5.10
C TYR A 198 -2.50 -14.75 -3.85
N ARG A 199 -1.75 -15.42 -2.97
CA ARG A 199 -2.14 -15.71 -1.59
C ARG A 199 -1.09 -15.08 -0.68
N ILE A 200 -1.50 -14.09 0.10
CA ILE A 200 -0.65 -13.34 1.02
C ILE A 200 -1.05 -13.73 2.44
N VAL A 201 -0.13 -14.32 3.20
CA VAL A 201 -0.30 -14.61 4.62
C VAL A 201 0.47 -13.55 5.40
N ALA A 202 -0.24 -12.75 6.18
CA ALA A 202 0.30 -11.62 6.93
C ALA A 202 -0.06 -11.81 8.42
N THR A 203 0.91 -12.25 9.23
CA THR A 203 0.66 -12.60 10.64
C THR A 203 1.82 -12.19 11.53
N ASN A 204 1.51 -11.46 12.60
CA ASN A 204 2.48 -11.06 13.64
C ASN A 204 3.80 -10.48 13.07
N GLY A 205 3.70 -9.60 12.06
CA GLY A 205 4.86 -8.98 11.42
C GLY A 205 5.64 -9.89 10.47
N VAL A 206 5.09 -11.04 10.12
CA VAL A 206 5.61 -11.94 9.08
C VAL A 206 4.70 -11.86 7.86
N ILE A 207 5.28 -11.72 6.67
CA ILE A 207 4.56 -11.74 5.40
C ILE A 207 5.10 -12.85 4.51
N ARG A 208 4.21 -13.59 3.83
CA ARG A 208 4.52 -14.67 2.89
C ARG A 208 3.64 -14.53 1.67
N LEU A 209 4.23 -14.62 0.49
CA LEU A 209 3.52 -14.60 -0.77
C LEU A 209 3.59 -15.98 -1.45
N SER A 210 2.43 -16.48 -1.84
CA SER A 210 2.33 -17.56 -2.82
C SER A 210 1.81 -17.01 -4.15
N VAL A 211 2.47 -17.39 -5.23
CA VAL A 211 2.10 -17.07 -6.61
C VAL A 211 1.69 -18.35 -7.32
N ASN A 212 0.46 -18.38 -7.85
CA ASN A 212 -0.07 -19.52 -8.59
C ASN A 212 0.16 -20.87 -7.87
N GLY A 213 -0.13 -20.88 -6.55
CA GLY A 213 -0.16 -22.08 -5.72
C GLY A 213 1.15 -22.45 -5.01
N ALA A 214 2.26 -21.71 -5.17
CA ALA A 214 3.49 -21.98 -4.43
C ALA A 214 4.04 -20.72 -3.72
N GLU A 215 4.53 -20.88 -2.47
CA GLU A 215 5.18 -19.82 -1.72
C GLU A 215 6.52 -19.45 -2.36
N VAL A 216 6.70 -18.19 -2.70
CA VAL A 216 7.86 -17.70 -3.45
C VAL A 216 8.72 -16.71 -2.69
N SER A 217 8.14 -15.79 -1.94
CA SER A 217 8.86 -14.68 -1.29
C SER A 217 8.21 -14.32 0.06
N GLY A 218 8.86 -13.45 0.83
CA GLY A 218 8.34 -13.02 2.12
C GLY A 218 9.37 -12.28 2.97
N GLY A 219 9.00 -12.01 4.22
CA GLY A 219 9.88 -11.38 5.21
C GLY A 219 9.33 -11.41 6.62
N THR A 220 10.18 -11.03 7.56
CA THR A 220 9.88 -10.90 8.99
C THR A 220 10.15 -9.50 9.49
N ASP A 221 9.86 -9.26 10.76
CA ASP A 221 10.14 -8.00 11.44
C ASP A 221 9.52 -6.78 10.71
N CYS A 222 8.37 -7.00 10.06
CA CYS A 222 7.65 -5.94 9.37
C CYS A 222 7.16 -4.88 10.36
N SER A 223 7.34 -3.63 10.03
CA SER A 223 6.73 -2.49 10.72
C SER A 223 5.89 -1.67 9.72
N TRP A 224 4.65 -1.42 9.94
CA TRP A 224 3.75 -1.87 10.99
C TRP A 224 3.36 -3.33 10.82
N ARG A 225 2.52 -3.88 11.71
CA ARG A 225 1.88 -5.19 11.61
C ARG A 225 0.35 -5.14 11.80
N LYS A 226 -0.19 -3.93 11.74
CA LYS A 226 -1.62 -3.63 11.61
C LYS A 226 -1.78 -2.34 10.81
N GLY A 227 -2.60 -2.38 9.76
CA GLY A 227 -2.80 -1.25 8.86
C GLY A 227 -3.78 -1.60 7.74
N TYR A 228 -3.84 -0.74 6.73
CA TYR A 228 -4.74 -0.88 5.60
C TYR A 228 -4.15 -1.81 4.55
N ILE A 229 -5.01 -2.37 3.70
CA ILE A 229 -4.64 -3.06 2.46
C ILE A 229 -4.93 -2.07 1.32
N ALA A 230 -4.02 -1.95 0.35
CA ALA A 230 -4.29 -1.09 -0.79
C ALA A 230 -3.85 -1.73 -2.11
N LEU A 231 -4.51 -1.31 -3.20
CA LEU A 231 -4.15 -1.59 -4.58
C LEU A 231 -3.48 -0.34 -5.15
N GLU A 232 -2.37 -0.53 -5.84
CA GLU A 232 -1.57 0.55 -6.40
C GLU A 232 -1.97 0.87 -7.84
N SER A 233 -1.91 2.16 -8.18
CA SER A 233 -1.93 2.70 -9.54
C SER A 233 -0.55 3.27 -9.86
N GLU A 234 0.20 2.65 -10.80
CA GLU A 234 1.55 3.08 -11.20
C GLU A 234 1.83 2.80 -12.69
N GLY A 235 0.98 3.34 -13.56
CA GLY A 235 1.15 3.24 -15.01
C GLY A 235 0.73 1.89 -15.62
N GLY A 236 0.43 0.87 -14.82
CA GLY A 236 -0.10 -0.40 -15.29
C GLY A 236 -1.61 -0.40 -15.37
N ILE A 237 -2.19 -0.79 -16.51
CA ILE A 237 -3.63 -1.11 -16.59
C ILE A 237 -3.81 -2.51 -16.04
N VAL A 238 -4.53 -2.63 -14.92
CA VAL A 238 -4.66 -3.89 -14.17
C VAL A 238 -6.11 -4.16 -13.83
N ASP A 239 -6.54 -5.39 -14.08
CA ASP A 239 -7.79 -5.92 -13.55
C ASP A 239 -7.54 -6.76 -12.30
N TRP A 240 -8.41 -6.58 -11.30
CA TRP A 240 -8.38 -7.29 -10.02
C TRP A 240 -9.72 -7.96 -9.78
N ARG A 241 -9.71 -9.24 -9.37
CA ARG A 241 -10.93 -9.98 -9.03
C ARG A 241 -10.69 -10.96 -7.88
N ASN A 242 -11.77 -11.55 -7.38
CA ASN A 242 -11.73 -12.58 -6.34
C ASN A 242 -10.99 -12.15 -5.08
N LEU A 243 -11.06 -10.83 -4.74
CA LEU A 243 -10.46 -10.29 -3.53
C LEU A 243 -11.26 -10.80 -2.33
N ARG A 244 -10.64 -11.66 -1.52
CA ARG A 244 -11.23 -12.22 -0.31
C ARG A 244 -10.22 -12.30 0.82
N ILE A 245 -10.69 -12.16 2.04
CA ILE A 245 -9.87 -12.13 3.23
C ILE A 245 -10.39 -13.10 4.29
N GLN A 246 -9.48 -13.78 4.96
CA GLN A 246 -9.71 -14.55 6.17
C GLN A 246 -8.96 -13.85 7.29
N GLU A 247 -9.69 -13.23 8.22
CA GLU A 247 -9.07 -12.60 9.38
C GLU A 247 -8.69 -13.68 10.39
N LEU A 248 -7.48 -13.60 10.89
CA LEU A 248 -6.93 -14.52 11.87
C LEU A 248 -6.93 -13.86 13.27
N PRO A 249 -6.83 -14.65 14.35
CA PRO A 249 -6.79 -14.11 15.70
C PRO A 249 -5.72 -13.03 15.88
N SER A 250 -6.07 -11.97 16.61
CA SER A 250 -5.14 -10.88 16.92
C SER A 250 -3.93 -11.40 17.70
N SER A 251 -2.75 -10.92 17.36
CA SER A 251 -1.50 -11.13 18.10
C SER A 251 -1.18 -9.98 19.04
N GLY A 252 -2.09 -9.02 19.20
CA GLY A 252 -1.97 -7.86 20.09
C GLY A 252 -0.96 -6.83 19.55
N ALA A 253 -1.15 -6.35 18.32
CA ALA A 253 -0.33 -5.27 17.79
C ALA A 253 -0.43 -4.03 18.69
N SER A 254 0.73 -3.51 19.13
CA SER A 254 0.80 -2.30 19.93
C SER A 254 0.43 -1.07 19.10
N VAL A 255 0.16 0.07 19.74
CA VAL A 255 -0.07 1.35 19.06
C VAL A 255 1.12 1.72 18.16
N ALA A 256 2.35 1.44 18.60
CA ALA A 256 3.56 1.70 17.81
C ALA A 256 3.69 0.81 16.57
N ASP A 257 3.10 -0.39 16.60
CA ASP A 257 3.07 -1.35 15.51
C ASP A 257 1.82 -1.23 14.62
N THR A 258 0.98 -0.23 14.88
CA THR A 258 -0.29 -0.02 14.18
C THR A 258 -0.23 1.28 13.37
N ALA A 259 -0.69 1.23 12.13
CA ALA A 259 -0.87 2.43 11.32
C ALA A 259 -1.82 3.41 12.00
N THR A 260 -1.60 4.71 11.80
CA THR A 260 -2.52 5.73 12.30
C THR A 260 -3.94 5.45 11.78
N PRO A 261 -4.98 5.58 12.63
CA PRO A 261 -6.35 5.50 12.16
C PRO A 261 -6.63 6.52 11.04
N ALA A 262 -7.43 6.11 10.06
CA ALA A 262 -7.89 7.05 9.04
C ALA A 262 -8.86 8.04 9.67
N GLU A 263 -8.64 9.30 9.38
CA GLU A 263 -9.57 10.38 9.63
C GLU A 263 -10.26 10.76 8.31
N PRO A 264 -11.35 11.56 8.30
CA PRO A 264 -12.06 11.91 7.09
C PRO A 264 -11.31 12.94 6.23
N TRP A 265 -10.11 12.56 5.79
CA TRP A 265 -9.32 13.34 4.86
C TRP A 265 -9.85 13.22 3.44
N LYS A 266 -9.95 14.34 2.76
CA LYS A 266 -10.31 14.44 1.34
C LYS A 266 -9.12 14.96 0.56
N SER A 267 -8.71 14.23 -0.49
CA SER A 267 -7.78 14.75 -1.48
C SER A 267 -8.44 15.91 -2.24
N LEU A 268 -7.72 17.00 -2.41
CA LEU A 268 -8.16 18.18 -3.15
C LEU A 268 -7.60 18.21 -4.58
N TYR A 269 -6.80 17.24 -4.97
CA TYR A 269 -6.23 17.12 -6.30
C TYR A 269 -6.45 15.73 -6.85
N ASP A 270 -6.92 15.64 -8.10
CA ASP A 270 -7.29 14.38 -8.76
C ASP A 270 -6.14 13.76 -9.57
N GLY A 271 -4.97 14.39 -9.63
CA GLY A 271 -3.81 13.93 -10.38
C GLY A 271 -3.89 14.16 -11.89
N ARG A 272 -5.03 14.58 -12.44
CA ARG A 272 -5.26 14.69 -13.89
C ARG A 272 -5.60 16.10 -14.36
N SER A 273 -6.24 16.90 -13.50
CA SER A 273 -6.83 18.17 -13.90
C SER A 273 -6.81 19.20 -12.78
N LEU A 274 -7.23 20.40 -13.09
CA LEU A 274 -7.50 21.45 -12.10
C LEU A 274 -8.96 21.40 -11.60
N ARG A 275 -9.65 20.24 -11.70
CA ARG A 275 -11.00 20.06 -11.15
C ARG A 275 -11.00 20.38 -9.65
N GLY A 276 -11.91 21.24 -9.21
CA GLY A 276 -11.96 21.68 -7.81
C GLY A 276 -10.99 22.83 -7.49
N TRP A 277 -10.36 23.41 -8.50
CA TRP A 277 -9.46 24.54 -8.37
C TRP A 277 -9.86 25.68 -9.33
N ARG A 278 -9.74 26.92 -8.87
CA ARG A 278 -10.02 28.13 -9.65
C ARG A 278 -8.93 29.19 -9.46
N GLY A 279 -8.77 30.05 -10.47
CA GLY A 279 -7.89 31.19 -10.40
C GLY A 279 -8.18 32.14 -11.52
N ALA A 280 -7.51 33.29 -11.52
CA ALA A 280 -7.47 34.16 -12.68
C ALA A 280 -6.86 33.41 -13.89
N PRO A 281 -7.04 33.88 -15.13
CA PRO A 281 -6.51 33.17 -16.31
C PRO A 281 -5.01 32.88 -16.24
N ASP A 282 -4.20 33.77 -15.68
CA ASP A 282 -2.77 33.57 -15.46
C ASP A 282 -2.48 32.43 -14.49
N ALA A 283 -3.29 32.24 -13.44
CA ALA A 283 -3.14 31.13 -12.52
C ALA A 283 -3.42 29.76 -13.20
N THR A 284 -4.55 29.65 -13.90
CA THR A 284 -4.89 28.40 -14.60
C THR A 284 -3.93 28.09 -15.76
N LEU A 285 -3.25 29.09 -16.30
CA LEU A 285 -2.18 28.91 -17.29
C LEU A 285 -0.84 28.52 -16.65
N ALA A 286 -0.54 29.01 -15.45
CA ALA A 286 0.72 28.74 -14.77
C ALA A 286 0.75 27.36 -14.13
N TRP A 287 -0.32 26.97 -13.43
CA TRP A 287 -0.40 25.68 -12.75
C TRP A 287 -0.74 24.54 -13.70
N LYS A 288 0.07 23.50 -13.71
CA LYS A 288 -0.06 22.35 -14.60
C LYS A 288 -0.16 21.04 -13.82
N PRO A 289 -1.22 20.26 -14.06
CA PRO A 289 -1.26 18.86 -13.66
C PRO A 289 -0.07 18.09 -14.22
N SER A 290 0.58 17.30 -13.38
CA SER A 290 1.72 16.46 -13.74
C SER A 290 1.69 15.19 -12.92
N ASP A 291 0.81 14.27 -13.30
CA ASP A 291 0.52 13.06 -12.56
C ASP A 291 0.13 13.39 -11.11
N TRP A 292 0.65 12.72 -10.10
CA TRP A 292 0.35 12.94 -8.69
C TRP A 292 0.74 14.32 -8.12
N ASN A 293 1.30 15.22 -8.93
CA ASN A 293 1.68 16.57 -8.47
C ASN A 293 1.27 17.68 -9.44
N LEU A 294 1.10 18.88 -8.90
CA LEU A 294 0.91 20.13 -9.62
C LEU A 294 2.25 20.83 -9.76
N ARG A 295 2.55 21.38 -10.95
CA ARG A 295 3.76 22.17 -11.20
C ARG A 295 3.43 23.61 -11.50
N CYS A 296 4.27 24.52 -11.00
CA CYS A 296 4.21 25.94 -11.26
C CYS A 296 5.61 26.44 -11.64
N PRO A 297 5.80 27.10 -12.81
CA PRO A 297 7.09 27.58 -13.23
C PRO A 297 7.55 28.81 -12.45
N ALA A 298 8.86 29.05 -12.38
CA ALA A 298 9.48 30.22 -11.76
C ALA A 298 8.96 31.55 -12.31
N ALA A 299 8.61 31.61 -13.59
CA ALA A 299 8.13 32.80 -14.28
C ALA A 299 6.65 33.14 -13.98
N ALA A 300 5.94 32.30 -13.20
CA ALA A 300 4.56 32.57 -12.83
C ALA A 300 4.49 33.85 -11.97
N PRO A 301 3.57 34.79 -12.26
CA PRO A 301 3.41 35.98 -11.45
C PRO A 301 2.92 35.61 -10.05
N SER A 302 3.33 36.36 -9.03
CA SER A 302 2.92 36.12 -7.64
C SER A 302 1.40 36.23 -7.42
N SER A 303 0.70 36.92 -8.32
CA SER A 303 -0.75 37.03 -8.35
C SER A 303 -1.46 35.75 -8.85
N ALA A 304 -0.73 34.81 -9.48
CA ALA A 304 -1.29 33.59 -10.04
C ALA A 304 -1.63 32.54 -8.96
N ILE A 305 -2.42 32.97 -7.98
CA ILE A 305 -2.89 32.08 -6.89
C ILE A 305 -3.98 31.16 -7.43
N LEU A 306 -3.80 29.85 -7.23
CA LEU A 306 -4.77 28.82 -7.57
C LEU A 306 -5.56 28.43 -6.31
N TRP A 307 -6.85 28.76 -6.27
CA TRP A 307 -7.73 28.55 -5.13
C TRP A 307 -8.49 27.24 -5.22
N SER A 308 -8.58 26.50 -4.12
CA SER A 308 -9.47 25.34 -4.03
C SER A 308 -10.93 25.78 -3.98
N ASP A 309 -11.82 24.99 -4.59
CA ASP A 309 -13.27 25.13 -4.42
C ASP A 309 -13.74 24.66 -3.06
N PHE A 310 -12.90 23.90 -2.38
CA PHE A 310 -13.15 23.41 -1.03
C PHE A 310 -13.04 24.55 -0.01
N SER A 311 -14.04 24.62 0.85
CA SER A 311 -14.01 25.49 2.04
C SER A 311 -14.69 24.79 3.21
N ALA A 312 -14.11 24.91 4.41
CA ALA A 312 -14.69 24.36 5.63
C ALA A 312 -14.32 25.21 6.86
N ALA A 313 -15.22 25.25 7.84
CA ALA A 313 -15.04 26.01 9.07
C ALA A 313 -14.02 25.37 10.03
N GLU A 314 -14.07 24.04 10.18
CA GLU A 314 -13.22 23.28 11.09
C GLU A 314 -12.32 22.32 10.30
N SER A 315 -11.47 22.89 9.44
CA SER A 315 -10.59 22.09 8.60
C SER A 315 -9.18 22.05 9.14
N HIS A 316 -8.58 20.88 9.11
CA HIS A 316 -7.13 20.72 9.05
C HIS A 316 -6.75 20.61 7.58
N LEU A 317 -5.64 21.20 7.19
CA LEU A 317 -5.15 21.21 5.82
C LEU A 317 -3.69 20.77 5.82
N PHE A 318 -3.28 20.02 4.83
CA PHE A 318 -1.85 19.85 4.57
C PHE A 318 -1.59 19.72 3.08
N LEU A 319 -0.34 20.01 2.70
CA LEU A 319 0.23 19.70 1.39
C LEU A 319 1.72 19.45 1.50
N ASP A 320 2.25 18.75 0.51
CA ASP A 320 3.68 18.60 0.33
C ASP A 320 4.16 19.51 -0.80
N TRP A 321 5.36 20.08 -0.62
CA TRP A 321 5.96 20.91 -1.66
C TRP A 321 7.45 20.68 -1.81
N ARG A 322 7.94 20.98 -3.00
CA ARG A 322 9.36 21.00 -3.33
C ARG A 322 9.68 22.17 -4.23
N TRP A 323 10.74 22.90 -3.91
CA TRP A 323 11.33 23.91 -4.78
C TRP A 323 12.47 23.30 -5.60
N SER A 324 12.61 23.69 -6.88
CA SER A 324 13.77 23.30 -7.70
C SER A 324 15.07 23.98 -7.26
N ALA A 325 14.95 25.17 -6.63
CA ALA A 325 16.04 25.95 -6.08
C ALA A 325 15.57 26.68 -4.82
N LYS A 326 16.49 27.18 -4.02
CA LYS A 326 16.14 27.99 -2.84
C LYS A 326 15.46 29.30 -3.28
N PRO A 327 14.22 29.59 -2.87
CA PRO A 327 13.54 30.85 -3.19
C PRO A 327 14.17 32.01 -2.40
N ALA A 328 13.85 33.26 -2.79
CA ALA A 328 14.28 34.48 -2.09
C ALA A 328 13.79 34.50 -0.64
N ARG A 329 12.57 33.99 -0.40
CA ARG A 329 11.98 33.83 0.94
C ARG A 329 11.50 32.39 1.11
N SER A 330 11.84 31.76 2.22
CA SER A 330 11.47 30.38 2.54
C SER A 330 10.04 30.34 3.14
N ILE A 331 9.03 30.67 2.34
CA ILE A 331 7.61 30.65 2.73
C ILE A 331 6.97 29.43 2.07
N PRO A 332 6.27 28.54 2.81
CA PRO A 332 5.50 27.48 2.19
C PRO A 332 4.52 28.03 1.16
N PRO A 333 4.34 27.40 -0.02
CA PRO A 333 3.55 27.92 -1.11
C PRO A 333 2.04 27.74 -0.89
N LEU A 334 1.58 27.94 0.31
CA LEU A 334 0.21 27.83 0.77
C LEU A 334 -0.27 29.18 1.30
N VAL A 335 -1.46 29.56 0.91
CA VAL A 335 -2.16 30.73 1.46
C VAL A 335 -3.57 30.32 1.88
N ILE A 336 -4.14 31.03 2.82
CA ILE A 336 -5.53 30.86 3.22
C ILE A 336 -6.27 32.19 3.14
N GLN A 337 -7.59 32.11 2.92
CA GLN A 337 -8.48 33.24 2.95
C GLN A 337 -9.83 32.82 3.54
N SER A 338 -10.54 33.72 4.24
CA SER A 338 -11.94 33.49 4.59
C SER A 338 -12.75 33.20 3.32
N ALA A 339 -13.66 32.23 3.39
CA ALA A 339 -14.55 31.93 2.27
C ALA A 339 -15.45 33.10 1.89
N SER A 340 -15.73 34.03 2.80
CA SER A 340 -16.44 35.28 2.56
C SER A 340 -15.58 36.38 1.88
N GLY A 341 -14.29 36.13 1.67
CA GLY A 341 -13.31 37.08 1.15
C GLY A 341 -12.49 37.74 2.26
N GLY A 342 -11.83 38.85 1.93
CA GLY A 342 -10.95 39.57 2.84
C GLY A 342 -9.46 39.31 2.61
N GLU A 343 -8.64 39.48 3.63
CA GLU A 343 -7.19 39.36 3.54
C GLU A 343 -6.74 37.95 3.17
N ILE A 344 -5.70 37.88 2.34
CA ILE A 344 -5.01 36.63 2.01
C ILE A 344 -3.83 36.47 2.97
N LEU A 345 -3.87 35.43 3.79
CA LEU A 345 -2.83 35.16 4.77
C LEU A 345 -1.82 34.16 4.19
N SER A 346 -0.57 34.60 4.07
CA SER A 346 0.57 33.74 3.72
C SER A 346 1.10 33.00 4.95
N MET A 347 1.72 31.84 4.72
CA MET A 347 2.41 31.11 5.77
C MET A 347 3.60 31.90 6.34
N PRO A 348 3.97 31.68 7.61
CA PRO A 348 5.18 32.28 8.18
C PRO A 348 6.43 31.88 7.41
N GLU A 349 7.42 32.76 7.37
CA GLU A 349 8.73 32.46 6.81
C GLU A 349 9.49 31.47 7.72
N ILE A 350 10.07 30.44 7.13
CA ILE A 350 10.69 29.35 7.87
C ILE A 350 12.20 29.58 7.93
N ALA A 351 12.71 29.78 9.13
CA ALA A 351 14.14 30.02 9.36
C ALA A 351 14.99 28.73 9.34
N VAL A 352 14.41 27.58 9.69
CA VAL A 352 15.16 26.32 9.95
C VAL A 352 14.34 25.09 9.55
N GLY A 353 15.03 24.00 9.15
CA GLY A 353 14.45 22.67 9.12
C GLY A 353 13.78 22.22 7.82
N LEU A 354 14.02 22.96 6.72
CA LEU A 354 13.57 22.46 5.40
C LEU A 354 14.40 21.26 4.97
N GLY A 355 13.71 20.20 4.57
CA GLY A 355 14.31 19.07 3.87
C GLY A 355 14.93 19.51 2.54
N LYS A 356 15.93 18.77 2.07
CA LYS A 356 16.58 19.06 0.78
C LYS A 356 15.67 18.79 -0.42
N ASP A 357 14.60 18.05 -0.23
CA ASP A 357 13.67 17.62 -1.28
C ASP A 357 12.25 18.05 -0.92
N TRP A 358 11.39 17.12 -0.52
CA TRP A 358 10.00 17.43 -0.20
C TRP A 358 9.82 17.84 1.26
N ASN A 359 8.90 18.78 1.47
CA ASN A 359 8.50 19.27 2.79
C ASN A 359 6.97 19.20 2.90
N ARG A 360 6.45 19.04 4.11
CA ARG A 360 5.01 19.11 4.41
C ARG A 360 4.68 20.34 5.23
N VAL A 361 3.71 21.14 4.81
CA VAL A 361 3.03 22.12 5.66
C VAL A 361 1.68 21.57 6.09
N GLU A 362 1.40 21.73 7.38
CA GLU A 362 0.13 21.32 7.99
C GLU A 362 -0.46 22.51 8.75
N LEU A 363 -1.74 22.78 8.53
CA LEU A 363 -2.53 23.76 9.27
C LEU A 363 -3.46 23.04 10.22
N ARG A 364 -3.30 23.27 11.50
CA ARG A 364 -4.18 22.74 12.55
C ARG A 364 -5.07 23.83 13.09
N ARG A 365 -6.39 23.65 12.99
CA ARG A 365 -7.36 24.62 13.48
C ARG A 365 -7.21 24.83 14.98
N THR A 366 -7.25 26.10 15.41
CA THR A 366 -7.28 26.56 16.80
C THR A 366 -8.46 27.50 17.02
N ALA A 367 -8.72 27.90 18.24
CA ALA A 367 -9.80 28.86 18.55
C ALA A 367 -9.57 30.23 17.91
N LYS A 368 -8.32 30.66 17.61
CA LYS A 368 -7.98 31.96 17.05
C LYS A 368 -7.58 31.93 15.57
N GLY A 369 -7.46 30.73 14.98
CA GLY A 369 -7.00 30.59 13.61
C GLY A 369 -6.34 29.26 13.33
N PHE A 370 -5.07 29.24 12.96
CA PHE A 370 -4.33 28.00 12.67
C PHE A 370 -2.93 28.03 13.26
N ASP A 371 -2.52 26.92 13.83
CA ASP A 371 -1.11 26.60 14.00
C ASP A 371 -0.55 26.07 12.67
N VAL A 372 0.62 26.57 12.30
CA VAL A 372 1.34 26.20 11.07
C VAL A 372 2.51 25.30 11.47
N LEU A 373 2.46 24.04 11.06
CA LEU A 373 3.56 23.11 11.25
C LEU A 373 4.26 22.85 9.92
N VAL A 374 5.58 22.76 9.98
CA VAL A 374 6.41 22.36 8.83
C VAL A 374 7.26 21.17 9.25
N ASN A 375 7.14 20.08 8.51
CA ASN A 375 7.78 18.81 8.84
C ASN A 375 7.58 18.44 10.33
N GLN A 376 6.32 18.58 10.80
CA GLN A 376 5.86 18.32 12.17
C GLN A 376 6.39 19.32 13.25
N THR A 377 7.14 20.34 12.87
CA THR A 377 7.63 21.37 13.79
C THR A 377 6.78 22.64 13.67
N LEU A 378 6.36 23.21 14.82
CA LEU A 378 5.60 24.45 14.83
C LEU A 378 6.46 25.60 14.25
N ALA A 379 6.01 26.18 13.16
CA ALA A 379 6.65 27.31 12.48
C ALA A 379 6.04 28.66 12.85
N GLY A 380 4.80 28.67 13.34
CA GLY A 380 4.09 29.87 13.75
C GLY A 380 2.59 29.66 13.81
N SER A 381 1.83 30.73 13.97
CA SER A 381 0.37 30.70 13.97
C SER A 381 -0.20 31.81 13.08
N LEU A 382 -1.37 31.57 12.51
CA LEU A 382 -2.12 32.54 11.73
C LEU A 382 -3.41 32.87 12.47
N GLU A 383 -3.69 34.14 12.66
CA GLU A 383 -4.95 34.60 13.22
C GLU A 383 -5.96 34.84 12.08
N ILE A 384 -7.12 34.22 12.17
CA ILE A 384 -8.22 34.40 11.24
C ILE A 384 -9.53 34.19 11.97
N ALA A 385 -10.50 35.03 11.69
CA ALA A 385 -11.81 34.92 12.33
C ALA A 385 -12.43 33.53 12.14
N PRO A 386 -13.22 33.07 13.11
CA PRO A 386 -13.97 31.82 12.98
C PRO A 386 -14.81 31.80 11.71
N GLY A 387 -14.86 30.65 11.04
CA GLY A 387 -15.65 30.46 9.84
C GLY A 387 -14.92 29.65 8.76
N PRO A 388 -15.59 29.39 7.64
CA PRO A 388 -15.01 28.65 6.54
C PRO A 388 -13.81 29.38 5.93
N VAL A 389 -12.74 28.63 5.66
CA VAL A 389 -11.56 29.10 4.94
C VAL A 389 -11.36 28.29 3.66
N ARG A 390 -10.79 28.89 2.65
CA ARG A 390 -10.31 28.24 1.43
C ARG A 390 -8.80 28.25 1.38
N MET A 391 -8.25 27.22 0.78
CA MET A 391 -6.82 27.06 0.55
C MET A 391 -6.45 27.59 -0.83
N GLY A 392 -5.32 28.29 -0.95
CA GLY A 392 -4.73 28.70 -2.21
C GLY A 392 -3.29 28.26 -2.34
N LEU A 393 -2.87 27.95 -3.57
CA LEU A 393 -1.48 27.64 -3.93
C LEU A 393 -0.86 28.88 -4.55
N GLN A 394 0.28 29.33 -4.00
CA GLN A 394 0.96 30.56 -4.43
C GLN A 394 2.27 30.24 -5.15
N PRO A 395 2.58 30.88 -6.31
CA PRO A 395 3.90 30.79 -6.93
C PRO A 395 5.02 31.27 -5.99
N ALA A 396 6.22 30.70 -6.13
CA ALA A 396 7.34 30.95 -5.23
C ALA A 396 8.52 31.69 -5.90
N GLY A 397 8.38 32.11 -7.17
CA GLY A 397 9.48 32.73 -7.94
C GLY A 397 10.60 31.74 -8.33
N VAL A 398 10.40 30.46 -8.06
CA VAL A 398 11.21 29.31 -8.48
C VAL A 398 10.28 28.21 -8.96
N ASP A 399 10.78 27.26 -9.76
CA ASP A 399 9.96 26.12 -10.16
C ASP A 399 9.51 25.34 -8.91
N LEU A 400 8.23 25.06 -8.84
CA LEU A 400 7.54 24.54 -7.69
C LEU A 400 6.77 23.28 -8.06
N SER A 401 6.85 22.26 -7.23
CA SER A 401 5.96 21.09 -7.26
C SER A 401 5.14 21.04 -5.98
N ILE A 402 3.83 20.78 -6.11
CA ILE A 402 2.90 20.56 -5.00
C ILE A 402 2.35 19.14 -5.12
N ALA A 403 2.32 18.41 -4.01
CA ALA A 403 1.73 17.09 -3.91
C ALA A 403 0.79 17.01 -2.71
N SER A 404 -0.08 16.02 -2.74
CA SER A 404 -0.91 15.63 -1.60
C SER A 404 -1.62 16.82 -0.91
N PRO A 405 -2.33 17.71 -1.63
CA PRO A 405 -3.17 18.71 -0.97
C PRO A 405 -4.41 18.00 -0.40
N PHE A 406 -4.47 17.90 0.93
CA PHE A 406 -5.57 17.26 1.66
C PHE A 406 -6.24 18.24 2.61
N ALA A 407 -7.54 18.08 2.77
CA ALA A 407 -8.33 18.71 3.80
C ALA A 407 -9.05 17.66 4.64
N ARG A 408 -9.05 17.85 5.96
CA ARG A 408 -9.89 17.08 6.87
C ARG A 408 -11.15 17.89 7.17
N LEU A 409 -12.29 17.28 6.93
CA LEU A 409 -13.57 17.84 7.35
C LEU A 409 -13.66 17.77 8.87
N GLY A 410 -14.03 18.87 9.53
CA GLY A 410 -14.47 18.84 10.92
C GLY A 410 -15.60 17.82 11.06
N GLN A 411 -15.67 17.12 12.17
CA GLN A 411 -16.87 16.33 12.46
C GLN A 411 -18.04 17.28 12.57
N PRO A 412 -19.20 16.95 11.95
CA PRO A 412 -20.40 17.78 12.04
C PRO A 412 -20.90 17.93 13.48
#